data_b6266e410e57f42f5b457cb2f09c96d9
#
_entry.id   b6266e410e57f42f5b457cb2f09c96d9
#
_cell.length_a   1.000
_cell.length_b   1.000
_cell.length_c   1.000
_cell.angle_alpha   90.00
_cell.angle_beta   90.00
_cell.angle_gamma   90.00
#
_symmetry.space_group_name_H-M   'P 1'
#
loop_
_entity.id
_entity.type
_entity.pdbx_description
1 polymer ?
#
loop_
_entity_poly.entity_id
_entity_poly.type
_entity_poly.pdbx_seq_one_letter_code
_entity_poly.pdbx_strand_id
1 'polypeptide(L)'
;MAEENQQKKYHKLEFKDLLFFDNLALYYLVQETPLNVLARAFLVMDPKLAGSILGILNVKQRELLHFAMSKENDRDEEKNQKAQDALIIIAQNLYEKGMIIKKGIHFYGKEKSPSP
;
A
#
# COMPACT_ATOMS: atom_id res chain seq x y z
N MET A 1 -18.12 -21.64 17.86
CA MET A 1 -18.01 -21.13 17.52
C MET A 1 -17.77 -20.10 17.48
N ALA A 2 -17.79 -19.68 17.76
CA ALA A 2 -17.81 -18.63 17.65
C ALA A 2 -16.87 -17.98 17.13
N GLU A 3 -16.20 -18.16 17.25
CA GLU A 3 -15.37 -17.61 16.81
C GLU A 3 -15.28 -17.43 15.64
N GLU A 4 -15.78 -18.03 15.15
CA GLU A 4 -15.74 -17.98 14.02
C GLU A 4 -16.30 -16.99 13.51
N ASN A 5 -16.98 -16.73 13.76
CA ASN A 5 -17.59 -15.81 13.27
C ASN A 5 -17.09 -14.70 13.36
N GLN A 6 -16.48 -14.80 13.90
CA GLN A 6 -15.99 -13.90 14.04
C GLN A 6 -15.19 -13.52 13.11
N GLN A 7 -15.14 -14.08 12.36
CA GLN A 7 -14.43 -13.80 11.45
C GLN A 7 -14.98 -12.79 10.88
N LYS A 8 -14.67 -11.94 11.23
CA LYS A 8 -15.00 -10.90 10.76
C LYS A 8 -14.76 -10.94 9.45
N LYS A 9 -15.42 -10.51 8.76
CA LYS A 9 -15.31 -10.47 7.53
C LYS A 9 -14.67 -9.25 7.13
N TYR A 10 -13.39 -9.18 7.02
CA TYR A 10 -12.71 -8.02 6.47
C TYR A 10 -13.00 -7.96 4.99
N HIS A 11 -13.21 -6.77 4.50
CA HIS A 11 -13.30 -6.52 3.07
C HIS A 11 -12.01 -7.00 2.42
N LYS A 12 -12.10 -7.72 1.32
CA LYS A 12 -10.91 -8.16 0.64
C LYS A 12 -10.46 -7.07 -0.31
N LEU A 13 -9.27 -6.54 -0.07
CA LEU A 13 -8.78 -5.39 -0.82
C LEU A 13 -8.41 -5.75 -2.24
N GLU A 14 -8.71 -4.84 -3.14
CA GLU A 14 -8.26 -4.89 -4.52
C GLU A 14 -7.37 -3.70 -4.75
N PHE A 15 -6.62 -3.72 -5.84
CA PHE A 15 -5.67 -2.65 -6.10
C PHE A 15 -6.36 -1.29 -6.18
N LYS A 16 -7.55 -1.24 -6.74
CA LYS A 16 -8.29 0.02 -6.85
C LYS A 16 -8.65 0.63 -5.50
N ASP A 17 -8.72 -0.18 -4.46
CA ASP A 17 -9.05 0.34 -3.13
C ASP A 17 -7.98 1.25 -2.60
N LEU A 18 -6.74 1.10 -3.08
CA LEU A 18 -5.66 1.95 -2.64
C LEU A 18 -5.87 3.41 -3.00
N LEU A 19 -6.70 3.67 -4.02
CA LEU A 19 -7.01 5.04 -4.41
C LEU A 19 -7.81 5.76 -3.33
N PHE A 20 -8.40 5.01 -2.41
CA PHE A 20 -9.21 5.58 -1.33
C PHE A 20 -8.50 5.55 0.02
N PHE A 21 -7.19 5.31 0.00
CA PHE A 21 -6.38 5.38 1.21
C PHE A 21 -6.03 6.83 1.48
N ASP A 22 -6.12 7.25 2.73
CA ASP A 22 -5.67 8.60 3.07
C ASP A 22 -4.14 8.60 3.18
N ASN A 23 -3.58 9.77 3.44
CA ASN A 23 -2.11 9.91 3.45
C ASN A 23 -1.45 9.04 4.51
N LEU A 24 -2.06 8.93 5.67
CA LEU A 24 -1.47 8.13 6.73
C LEU A 24 -1.52 6.65 6.39
N ALA A 25 -2.62 6.19 5.79
CA ALA A 25 -2.72 4.80 5.36
C ALA A 25 -1.68 4.50 4.29
N LEU A 26 -1.48 5.42 3.34
CA LEU A 26 -0.46 5.25 2.32
C LEU A 26 0.94 5.26 2.91
N TYR A 27 1.15 6.09 3.92
CA TYR A 27 2.43 6.16 4.60
C TYR A 27 2.76 4.80 5.23
N TYR A 28 1.80 4.21 5.93
CA TYR A 28 2.01 2.89 6.52
C TYR A 28 2.31 1.85 5.45
N LEU A 29 1.58 1.91 4.35
CA LEU A 29 1.78 0.97 3.27
C LEU A 29 3.21 1.07 2.70
N VAL A 30 3.66 2.29 2.47
CA VAL A 30 5.00 2.51 1.93
C VAL A 30 6.06 2.04 2.91
N GLN A 31 5.85 2.31 4.19
CA GLN A 31 6.81 1.91 5.21
C GLN A 31 7.01 0.40 5.26
N GLU A 32 5.96 -0.35 4.98
CA GLU A 32 6.03 -1.81 5.05
C GLU A 32 6.40 -2.47 3.73
N THR A 33 6.49 -1.70 2.67
CA THR A 33 6.73 -2.28 1.35
C THR A 33 8.21 -2.21 0.99
N PRO A 34 8.83 -3.34 0.64
CA PRO A 34 10.22 -3.28 0.19
C PRO A 34 10.36 -2.36 -1.02
N LEU A 35 11.46 -1.63 -1.07
CA LEU A 35 11.65 -0.63 -2.11
C LEU A 35 11.58 -1.21 -3.52
N ASN A 36 12.15 -2.38 -3.73
CA ASN A 36 12.13 -2.98 -5.06
C ASN A 36 10.71 -3.38 -5.47
N VAL A 37 9.89 -3.77 -4.51
CA VAL A 37 8.48 -4.11 -4.80
C VAL A 37 7.73 -2.84 -5.17
N LEU A 38 7.92 -1.79 -4.41
CA LEU A 38 7.25 -0.52 -4.67
C LEU A 38 7.67 0.03 -6.03
N ALA A 39 8.97 -0.03 -6.34
CA ALA A 39 9.48 0.46 -7.61
C ALA A 39 8.86 -0.29 -8.78
N ARG A 40 8.74 -1.60 -8.65
CA ARG A 40 8.16 -2.40 -9.71
C ARG A 40 6.68 -2.08 -9.89
N ALA A 41 5.97 -1.95 -8.77
CA ALA A 41 4.55 -1.62 -8.82
C ALA A 41 4.32 -0.25 -9.43
N PHE A 42 5.23 0.70 -9.19
CA PHE A 42 5.10 2.04 -9.74
C PHE A 42 5.09 2.05 -11.25
N LEU A 43 5.76 1.10 -11.88
CA LEU A 43 5.84 1.08 -13.34
C LEU A 43 4.48 0.88 -14.01
N VAL A 44 3.55 0.27 -13.29
CA VAL A 44 2.23 -0.02 -13.86
C VAL A 44 1.10 0.53 -12.99
N MET A 45 1.43 1.40 -12.08
CA MET A 45 0.46 1.93 -11.12
C MET A 45 -0.39 3.02 -11.77
N ASP A 46 -1.63 3.11 -11.32
CA ASP A 46 -2.50 4.21 -11.71
C ASP A 46 -1.80 5.54 -11.38
N PRO A 47 -1.72 6.48 -12.31
CA PRO A 47 -1.02 7.75 -12.07
C PRO A 47 -1.55 8.51 -10.86
N LYS A 48 -2.82 8.39 -10.56
CA LYS A 48 -3.39 9.07 -9.41
C LYS A 48 -2.81 8.51 -8.13
N LEU A 49 -2.72 7.19 -8.04
CA LEU A 49 -2.16 6.55 -6.86
C LEU A 49 -0.67 6.87 -6.77
N ALA A 50 0.04 6.79 -7.89
CA ALA A 50 1.47 7.11 -7.89
C ALA A 50 1.71 8.53 -7.40
N GLY A 51 0.90 9.47 -7.86
CA GLY A 51 1.02 10.86 -7.42
C GLY A 51 0.77 11.03 -5.94
N SER A 52 -0.23 10.30 -5.43
CA SER A 52 -0.53 10.37 -4.00
C SER A 52 0.62 9.83 -3.16
N ILE A 53 1.22 8.73 -3.60
CA ILE A 53 2.35 8.16 -2.88
C ILE A 53 3.55 9.10 -2.94
N LEU A 54 3.85 9.64 -4.12
CA LEU A 54 4.96 10.57 -4.25
C LEU A 54 4.77 11.78 -3.34
N GLY A 55 3.52 12.19 -3.16
CA GLY A 55 3.23 13.36 -2.34
C GLY A 55 3.53 13.18 -0.86
N ILE A 56 3.60 11.94 -0.39
CA ILE A 56 3.92 11.69 1.02
C ILE A 56 5.38 11.32 1.24
N LEU A 57 6.17 11.21 0.17
CA LEU A 57 7.58 10.87 0.29
C LEU A 57 8.41 12.14 0.37
N ASN A 58 9.48 12.09 1.14
CA ASN A 58 10.40 13.23 1.16
C ASN A 58 11.34 13.13 -0.05
N VAL A 59 12.18 14.12 -0.22
CA VAL A 59 13.06 14.20 -1.40
C VAL A 59 13.95 12.97 -1.50
N LYS A 60 14.55 12.58 -0.38
CA LYS A 60 15.44 11.44 -0.37
C LYS A 60 14.73 10.15 -0.77
N GLN A 61 13.53 9.97 -0.25
CA GLN A 61 12.75 8.78 -0.55
C GLN A 61 12.37 8.74 -2.02
N ARG A 62 12.02 9.90 -2.59
CA ARG A 62 11.70 9.96 -4.01
C ARG A 62 12.90 9.61 -4.87
N GLU A 63 14.08 10.10 -4.47
CA GLU A 63 15.29 9.78 -5.20
C GLU A 63 15.59 8.30 -5.18
N LEU A 64 15.44 7.69 -4.01
CA LEU A 64 15.68 6.26 -3.88
C LEU A 64 14.69 5.45 -4.73
N LEU A 65 13.43 5.88 -4.73
CA LEU A 65 12.43 5.21 -5.53
C LEU A 65 12.74 5.32 -7.02
N HIS A 66 13.10 6.51 -7.48
CA HIS A 66 13.43 6.70 -8.89
C HIS A 66 14.64 5.86 -9.28
N PHE A 67 15.63 5.80 -8.41
CA PHE A 67 16.81 4.99 -8.69
C PHE A 67 16.42 3.52 -8.79
N ALA A 68 15.59 3.05 -7.86
CA ALA A 68 15.14 1.66 -7.90
C ALA A 68 14.34 1.37 -9.15
N MET A 69 13.48 2.32 -9.57
CA MET A 69 12.71 2.14 -10.79
C MET A 69 13.60 2.03 -12.02
N SER A 70 14.70 2.76 -12.04
CA SER A 70 15.58 2.71 -13.20
C SER A 70 16.24 1.35 -13.39
N LYS A 71 16.21 0.53 -12.36
CA LYS A 71 16.74 -0.81 -12.44
C LYS A 71 15.71 -1.82 -12.90
N GLU A 72 14.44 -1.43 -12.94
CA GLU A 72 13.36 -2.32 -13.32
C GLU A 72 12.94 -1.97 -14.73
N ASN A 73 13.82 -2.21 -15.67
CA ASN A 73 13.59 -1.74 -17.02
C ASN A 73 13.08 -2.77 -18.02
N ASP A 74 12.71 -3.94 -17.56
CA ASP A 74 12.12 -4.92 -18.48
C ASP A 74 10.60 -4.79 -18.46
N ARG A 75 9.94 -5.52 -19.34
CA ARG A 75 8.48 -5.48 -19.44
C ARG A 75 7.86 -6.79 -19.03
N ASP A 76 8.40 -7.39 -17.99
CA ASP A 76 7.91 -8.67 -17.52
C ASP A 76 6.59 -8.47 -16.77
N GLU A 77 5.49 -8.79 -17.41
CA GLU A 77 4.18 -8.58 -16.83
C GLU A 77 3.92 -9.46 -15.63
N GLU A 78 4.54 -10.62 -15.58
CA GLU A 78 4.37 -11.49 -14.44
C GLU A 78 5.01 -10.86 -13.19
N LYS A 79 6.17 -10.25 -13.36
CA LYS A 79 6.81 -9.55 -12.25
C LYS A 79 5.97 -8.35 -11.81
N ASN A 80 5.39 -7.65 -12.77
CA ASN A 80 4.54 -6.51 -12.46
C ASN A 80 3.34 -6.95 -11.63
N GLN A 81 2.72 -8.06 -12.02
CA GLN A 81 1.56 -8.56 -11.29
C GLN A 81 1.94 -9.01 -9.89
N LYS A 82 3.09 -9.66 -9.77
CA LYS A 82 3.54 -10.09 -8.44
C LYS A 82 3.79 -8.92 -7.52
N ALA A 83 4.32 -7.83 -8.06
CA ALA A 83 4.57 -6.64 -7.24
C ALA A 83 3.25 -6.03 -6.78
N GLN A 84 2.26 -5.97 -7.67
CA GLN A 84 0.95 -5.46 -7.28
C GLN A 84 0.29 -6.36 -6.25
N ASP A 85 0.41 -7.67 -6.42
CA ASP A 85 -0.16 -8.61 -5.47
C ASP A 85 0.50 -8.45 -4.10
N ALA A 86 1.82 -8.25 -4.08
CA ALA A 86 2.53 -8.08 -2.82
C ALA A 86 2.05 -6.81 -2.11
N LEU A 87 1.83 -5.75 -2.87
CA LEU A 87 1.37 -4.49 -2.29
C LEU A 87 -0.01 -4.68 -1.66
N ILE A 88 -0.89 -5.41 -2.32
CA ILE A 88 -2.21 -5.69 -1.80
C ILE A 88 -2.14 -6.54 -0.54
N ILE A 89 -1.27 -7.53 -0.52
CA ILE A 89 -1.10 -8.38 0.65
C ILE A 89 -0.65 -7.55 1.84
N ILE A 90 0.29 -6.64 1.63
CA ILE A 90 0.76 -5.78 2.71
C ILE A 90 -0.36 -4.88 3.21
N ALA A 91 -1.11 -4.30 2.28
CA ALA A 91 -2.23 -3.44 2.64
C ALA A 91 -3.29 -4.22 3.41
N GLN A 92 -3.59 -5.44 2.98
CA GLN A 92 -4.57 -6.28 3.65
C GLN A 92 -4.12 -6.59 5.08
N ASN A 93 -2.84 -6.89 5.27
CA ASN A 93 -2.32 -7.15 6.60
C ASN A 93 -2.45 -5.93 7.50
N LEU A 94 -2.14 -4.75 7.00
CA LEU A 94 -2.27 -3.53 7.80
C LEU A 94 -3.73 -3.30 8.19
N TYR A 95 -4.63 -3.58 7.27
CA TYR A 95 -6.05 -3.41 7.51
C TYR A 95 -6.52 -4.40 8.59
N GLU A 96 -6.13 -5.65 8.46
CA GLU A 96 -6.57 -6.67 9.42
C GLU A 96 -5.94 -6.50 10.78
N LYS A 97 -4.79 -5.84 10.86
CA LYS A 97 -4.16 -5.56 12.14
C LYS A 97 -4.73 -4.31 12.80
N GLY A 98 -5.62 -3.61 12.13
CA GLY A 98 -6.20 -2.41 12.69
C GLY A 98 -5.38 -1.15 12.49
N MET A 99 -4.28 -1.23 11.74
CA MET A 99 -3.49 -0.04 11.43
C MET A 99 -4.19 0.84 10.42
N ILE A 100 -5.03 0.25 9.60
CA ILE A 100 -5.84 0.95 8.62
C ILE A 100 -7.28 0.57 8.86
N ILE A 101 -8.16 1.55 8.89
CA ILE A 101 -9.58 1.36 9.20
C ILE A 101 -10.42 1.78 8.01
N LYS A 102 -11.42 0.98 7.68
CA LYS A 102 -12.31 1.28 6.57
C LYS A 102 -13.56 1.97 7.08
N LYS A 103 -13.95 3.07 6.45
CA LYS A 103 -15.20 3.74 6.70
C LYS A 103 -15.83 4.10 5.38
N GLY A 104 -16.97 3.49 5.07
CA GLY A 104 -17.58 3.63 3.75
C GLY A 104 -16.63 3.04 2.73
N ILE A 105 -16.31 3.78 1.69
CA ILE A 105 -15.38 3.30 0.67
C ILE A 105 -13.95 3.75 0.94
N HIS A 106 -13.74 4.52 2.00
CA HIS A 106 -12.42 5.10 2.27
C HIS A 106 -11.68 4.33 3.35
N PHE A 107 -10.35 4.40 3.28
CA PHE A 107 -9.48 3.74 4.24
C PHE A 107 -8.60 4.78 4.90
N TYR A 108 -8.53 4.73 6.21
CA TYR A 108 -7.82 5.73 7.01
C TYR A 108 -6.76 5.07 7.85
N GLY A 109 -5.57 5.64 7.85
CA GLY A 109 -4.54 5.18 8.78
C GLY A 109 -4.94 5.56 10.19
N LYS A 110 -4.72 4.64 11.11
CA LYS A 110 -5.03 4.90 12.50
C LYS A 110 -3.83 5.56 13.15
N GLU A 111 -4.07 6.71 13.76
CA GLU A 111 -2.99 7.41 14.43
C GLU A 111 -2.56 6.64 15.66
N LYS A 112 -1.25 6.60 15.88
CA LYS A 112 -0.75 5.95 17.07
C LYS A 112 -1.01 6.83 18.26
N SER A 113 -1.44 6.21 19.35
CA SER A 113 -1.63 6.97 20.55
C SER A 113 -0.30 7.45 21.06
N PRO A 114 -0.25 8.65 21.60
CA PRO A 114 0.99 9.09 22.20
C PRO A 114 1.30 8.21 23.39
N SER A 115 2.55 7.94 23.59
CA SER A 115 2.93 7.14 24.71
C SER A 115 2.59 7.85 25.99
N PRO A 116 2.09 7.16 26.94
CA PRO A 116 1.79 7.77 28.25
C PRO A 116 3.06 8.20 28.94
#